data_926dd278bcb12dff2d6a36cda7af123f
#
_entry.id   926dd278bcb12dff2d6a36cda7af123f
#
_cell.length_a   1.000
_cell.length_b   1.000
_cell.length_c   1.000
_cell.angle_alpha   90.00
_cell.angle_beta   90.00
_cell.angle_gamma   90.00
#
_symmetry.space_group_name_H-M   'P 1'
#
loop_
_entity.id
_entity.type
_entity.pdbx_description
1 polymer ?
#
loop_
_entity_poly.entity_id
_entity_poly.type
_entity_poly.pdbx_seq_one_letter_code
_entity_poly.pdbx_strand_id
1 'polypeptide(L)'
;MARSGRLEPIQDDGGNVSRGKFNSKQYPWEQGPYLQGDIKLTEEQAKNGLLNERYRWVDATVPYVISGDFTPEQLAIIEASFEEYHTKTCVKFVPRTDERDYIDIKSDQTGCWSYVGRIGFKQVVNLQTPECEFCGSCVRYTGTPIHELMHAIGFHHEQTRWDRDDYVTIFEENIDPDMFYNFDKYDEAYITAYGQPYDWGSVMHYSEYSFSINGEPTILSKPEGTPLGNDEGLTDVDVAKINAMYNC
;
A
#
# COMPACT_ATOMS: atom_id res chain seq x y z
N MET A 1 -25.46 10.33 9.45
CA MET A 1 -26.04 9.47 8.39
C MET A 1 -24.88 9.05 7.51
N ALA A 2 -24.40 7.81 7.66
CA ALA A 2 -23.31 7.30 6.84
C ALA A 2 -23.75 7.25 5.37
N ARG A 3 -23.02 7.93 4.48
CA ARG A 3 -23.19 7.79 3.04
C ARG A 3 -22.56 6.44 2.65
N SER A 4 -23.39 5.47 2.29
CA SER A 4 -22.96 4.26 1.60
C SER A 4 -22.49 4.66 0.20
N GLY A 5 -21.23 5.06 0.10
CA GLY A 5 -20.61 5.40 -1.17
C GLY A 5 -20.21 4.12 -1.90
N ARG A 6 -20.80 3.88 -3.06
CA ARG A 6 -20.30 2.93 -4.04
C ARG A 6 -18.94 3.48 -4.53
N LEU A 7 -17.85 2.74 -4.31
CA LEU A 7 -16.57 3.04 -4.95
C LEU A 7 -16.74 2.84 -6.46
N GLU A 8 -16.71 3.91 -7.22
CA GLU A 8 -16.67 3.82 -8.69
C GLU A 8 -15.21 3.58 -9.11
N PRO A 9 -14.94 2.67 -10.07
CA PRO A 9 -13.60 2.48 -10.57
C PRO A 9 -13.12 3.77 -11.25
N ILE A 10 -11.97 4.28 -10.83
CA ILE A 10 -11.30 5.40 -11.50
C ILE A 10 -10.94 4.91 -12.90
N GLN A 11 -11.52 5.52 -13.94
CA GLN A 11 -11.13 5.28 -15.33
C GLN A 11 -9.68 5.77 -15.49
N ASP A 12 -8.88 4.97 -16.15
CA ASP A 12 -7.47 5.24 -16.46
C ASP A 12 -7.40 6.29 -17.61
N ASP A 13 -7.78 7.51 -17.31
CA ASP A 13 -7.73 8.64 -18.25
C ASP A 13 -6.34 9.20 -18.23
N GLY A 14 -5.32 8.54 -18.62
CA GLY A 14 -3.96 9.06 -18.90
C GLY A 14 -3.66 10.48 -18.39
N GLY A 15 -4.17 10.83 -17.22
CA GLY A 15 -4.16 12.16 -16.64
C GLY A 15 -2.72 12.61 -16.43
N ASN A 16 -2.41 13.73 -17.01
CA ASN A 16 -1.14 14.44 -16.88
C ASN A 16 -0.92 14.74 -15.39
N VAL A 17 -0.21 13.86 -14.68
CA VAL A 17 0.16 14.06 -13.27
C VAL A 17 0.92 15.38 -13.22
N SER A 18 0.29 16.39 -12.66
CA SER A 18 0.97 17.68 -12.42
C SER A 18 2.21 17.34 -11.59
N ARG A 19 3.39 17.74 -12.07
CA ARG A 19 4.69 17.57 -11.40
C ARG A 19 4.68 18.36 -10.08
N GLY A 20 3.97 17.84 -9.08
CA GLY A 20 4.00 18.35 -7.72
C GLY A 20 5.42 18.18 -7.16
N LYS A 21 5.88 19.18 -6.39
CA LYS A 21 7.13 19.03 -5.65
C LYS A 21 6.94 17.88 -4.65
N PHE A 22 7.86 16.91 -4.67
CA PHE A 22 7.93 15.85 -3.69
C PHE A 22 7.86 16.43 -2.26
N ASN A 23 6.89 15.99 -1.47
CA ASN A 23 6.73 16.43 -0.09
C ASN A 23 7.49 15.46 0.82
N SER A 24 8.58 15.94 1.43
CA SER A 24 9.42 15.11 2.31
C SER A 24 8.77 14.70 3.64
N LYS A 25 7.58 15.24 3.95
CA LYS A 25 6.78 14.87 5.13
C LYS A 25 5.83 13.71 4.85
N GLN A 26 5.73 13.26 3.60
CA GLN A 26 4.84 12.19 3.15
C GLN A 26 5.67 11.04 2.61
N TYR A 27 5.16 9.82 2.75
CA TYR A 27 5.78 8.67 2.12
C TYR A 27 5.62 8.73 0.59
N PRO A 28 6.54 8.13 -0.19
CA PRO A 28 6.47 8.16 -1.65
C PRO A 28 5.16 7.62 -2.22
N TRP A 29 4.59 6.60 -1.62
CA TRP A 29 3.35 5.96 -2.04
C TRP A 29 2.10 6.82 -1.76
N GLU A 30 2.10 7.71 -0.77
CA GLU A 30 1.00 8.63 -0.47
C GLU A 30 0.77 9.71 -1.55
N GLN A 31 1.69 9.86 -2.49
CA GLN A 31 1.71 10.96 -3.45
C GLN A 31 1.25 10.55 -4.86
N GLY A 32 0.77 9.32 -5.02
CA GLY A 32 0.28 8.80 -6.29
C GLY A 32 -1.16 9.22 -6.61
N PRO A 33 -1.59 9.09 -7.88
CA PRO A 33 -2.91 9.50 -8.35
C PRO A 33 -3.99 8.41 -8.18
N TYR A 34 -3.69 7.31 -7.50
CA TYR A 34 -4.57 6.16 -7.37
C TYR A 34 -5.45 6.25 -6.12
N LEU A 35 -6.36 5.29 -5.95
CA LEU A 35 -7.15 5.17 -4.73
C LEU A 35 -6.20 5.09 -3.52
N GLN A 36 -6.42 5.93 -2.52
CA GLN A 36 -5.57 6.02 -1.33
C GLN A 36 -4.08 6.28 -1.66
N GLY A 37 -3.78 6.88 -2.82
CA GLY A 37 -2.45 7.22 -3.28
C GLY A 37 -1.82 6.15 -4.19
N ASP A 38 -2.02 4.87 -3.91
CA ASP A 38 -1.22 3.77 -4.44
C ASP A 38 -1.99 2.47 -4.76
N ILE A 39 -3.28 2.41 -4.44
CA ILE A 39 -4.07 1.20 -4.63
C ILE A 39 -4.76 1.18 -5.99
N LYS A 40 -4.59 0.08 -6.73
CA LYS A 40 -5.46 -0.29 -7.86
C LYS A 40 -6.37 -1.45 -7.48
N LEU A 41 -7.67 -1.29 -7.77
CA LEU A 41 -8.66 -2.35 -7.61
C LEU A 41 -9.20 -2.77 -8.98
N THR A 42 -9.50 -4.06 -9.12
CA THR A 42 -10.32 -4.53 -10.24
C THR A 42 -11.78 -4.13 -10.00
N GLU A 43 -12.59 -4.06 -11.07
CA GLU A 43 -14.04 -3.80 -10.93
C GLU A 43 -14.74 -4.79 -9.98
N GLU A 44 -14.26 -6.02 -9.91
CA GLU A 44 -14.81 -7.06 -9.06
C GLU A 44 -14.46 -6.83 -7.58
N GLN A 45 -13.22 -6.41 -7.30
CA GLN A 45 -12.77 -6.06 -5.95
C GLN A 45 -13.51 -4.84 -5.41
N ALA A 46 -13.72 -3.82 -6.24
CA ALA A 46 -14.50 -2.64 -5.87
C ALA A 46 -15.96 -2.96 -5.50
N LYS A 47 -16.50 -4.09 -6.00
CA LYS A 47 -17.89 -4.50 -5.73
C LYS A 47 -18.04 -5.47 -4.56
N ASN A 48 -17.05 -6.36 -4.32
CA ASN A 48 -17.24 -7.58 -3.52
C ASN A 48 -16.32 -7.70 -2.30
N GLY A 49 -15.39 -6.76 -2.08
CA GLY A 49 -14.43 -6.83 -0.97
C GLY A 49 -13.33 -7.89 -1.13
N LEU A 50 -12.35 -7.87 -0.20
CA LEU A 50 -11.14 -8.65 -0.29
C LEU A 50 -11.02 -9.80 0.71
N LEU A 51 -12.04 -10.06 1.54
CA LEU A 51 -12.04 -11.20 2.46
C LEU A 51 -12.09 -12.56 1.76
N ASN A 52 -12.37 -12.57 0.45
CA ASN A 52 -12.45 -13.80 -0.31
C ASN A 52 -11.04 -14.40 -0.50
N GLU A 53 -10.86 -15.63 -0.02
CA GLU A 53 -9.59 -16.38 -0.11
C GLU A 53 -9.05 -16.55 -1.52
N ARG A 54 -9.86 -16.38 -2.55
CA ARG A 54 -9.40 -16.40 -3.95
C ARG A 54 -8.36 -15.32 -4.28
N TYR A 55 -8.35 -14.22 -3.50
CA TYR A 55 -7.37 -13.15 -3.64
C TYR A 55 -6.06 -13.44 -2.89
N ARG A 56 -5.97 -14.56 -2.19
CA ARG A 56 -4.72 -15.01 -1.57
C ARG A 56 -3.86 -15.77 -2.57
N TRP A 57 -2.56 -15.63 -2.44
CA TRP A 57 -1.62 -16.41 -3.21
C TRP A 57 -1.59 -17.84 -2.69
N VAL A 58 -1.62 -18.80 -3.64
CA VAL A 58 -1.63 -20.24 -3.32
C VAL A 58 -0.34 -20.61 -2.61
N ASP A 59 -0.44 -21.36 -1.51
CA ASP A 59 0.68 -21.82 -0.69
C ASP A 59 1.60 -20.66 -0.25
N ALA A 60 1.02 -19.47 -0.04
CA ALA A 60 1.74 -18.24 0.30
C ALA A 60 2.92 -17.92 -0.66
N THR A 61 2.84 -18.39 -1.90
CA THR A 61 3.91 -18.24 -2.90
C THR A 61 3.52 -17.24 -3.97
N VAL A 62 4.34 -16.21 -4.15
CA VAL A 62 4.16 -15.09 -5.08
C VAL A 62 5.22 -15.17 -6.19
N PRO A 63 4.90 -15.72 -7.36
CA PRO A 63 5.82 -15.69 -8.49
C PRO A 63 6.00 -14.26 -9.00
N TYR A 64 7.23 -13.86 -9.32
CA TYR A 64 7.52 -12.53 -9.82
C TYR A 64 8.44 -12.52 -11.05
N VAL A 65 8.32 -11.45 -11.82
CA VAL A 65 9.34 -10.98 -12.76
C VAL A 65 9.69 -9.53 -12.45
N ILE A 66 10.90 -9.11 -12.74
CA ILE A 66 11.32 -7.72 -12.67
C ILE A 66 11.55 -7.27 -14.11
N SER A 67 10.63 -6.46 -14.65
CA SER A 67 10.72 -5.93 -16.01
C SER A 67 11.00 -4.41 -16.04
N GLY A 68 11.01 -3.76 -14.87
CA GLY A 68 11.40 -2.37 -14.73
C GLY A 68 12.91 -2.17 -14.95
N ASP A 69 13.28 -0.93 -15.29
CA ASP A 69 14.67 -0.51 -15.44
C ASP A 69 15.21 0.00 -14.09
N PHE A 70 15.92 -0.88 -13.38
CA PHE A 70 16.45 -0.63 -12.06
C PHE A 70 17.99 -0.72 -12.06
N THR A 71 18.64 0.16 -11.30
CA THR A 71 20.09 0.01 -11.06
C THR A 71 20.38 -1.20 -10.15
N PRO A 72 21.64 -1.69 -10.09
CA PRO A 72 22.01 -2.77 -9.17
C PRO A 72 21.68 -2.46 -7.71
N GLU A 73 21.82 -1.22 -7.27
CA GLU A 73 21.51 -0.78 -5.91
C GLU A 73 20.00 -0.83 -5.64
N GLN A 74 19.17 -0.43 -6.62
CA GLN A 74 17.72 -0.49 -6.52
C GLN A 74 17.20 -1.95 -6.53
N LEU A 75 17.83 -2.82 -7.35
CA LEU A 75 17.54 -4.25 -7.32
C LEU A 75 17.86 -4.85 -5.95
N ALA A 76 18.97 -4.48 -5.33
CA ALA A 76 19.31 -4.94 -3.98
C ALA A 76 18.29 -4.50 -2.92
N ILE A 77 17.67 -3.31 -3.06
CA ILE A 77 16.58 -2.85 -2.19
C ILE A 77 15.34 -3.73 -2.38
N ILE A 78 14.96 -4.04 -3.62
CA ILE A 78 13.82 -4.91 -3.93
C ILE A 78 14.06 -6.33 -3.37
N GLU A 79 15.25 -6.88 -3.56
CA GLU A 79 15.64 -8.20 -3.05
C GLU A 79 15.64 -8.23 -1.51
N ALA A 80 16.15 -7.17 -0.86
CA ALA A 80 16.07 -7.03 0.60
C ALA A 80 14.63 -6.99 1.11
N SER A 81 13.72 -6.40 0.34
CA SER A 81 12.29 -6.38 0.67
C SER A 81 11.66 -7.79 0.59
N PHE A 82 12.04 -8.62 -0.37
CA PHE A 82 11.63 -10.03 -0.40
C PHE A 82 12.17 -10.81 0.80
N GLU A 83 13.44 -10.58 1.17
CA GLU A 83 14.08 -11.25 2.30
C GLU A 83 13.40 -10.92 3.63
N GLU A 84 12.88 -9.71 3.79
CA GLU A 84 12.07 -9.31 4.94
C GLU A 84 10.85 -10.25 5.11
N TYR A 85 10.09 -10.49 4.04
CA TYR A 85 8.96 -11.44 4.05
C TYR A 85 9.43 -12.86 4.28
N HIS A 86 10.52 -13.29 3.63
CA HIS A 86 11.05 -14.65 3.73
C HIS A 86 11.51 -15.03 5.13
N THR A 87 12.04 -14.05 5.88
CA THR A 87 12.57 -14.27 7.23
C THR A 87 11.52 -14.15 8.31
N LYS A 88 10.53 -13.27 8.12
CA LYS A 88 9.53 -12.96 9.15
C LYS A 88 8.21 -13.69 8.98
N THR A 89 7.90 -14.17 7.76
CA THR A 89 6.59 -14.77 7.42
C THR A 89 6.76 -16.05 6.61
N CYS A 90 5.65 -16.76 6.34
CA CYS A 90 5.66 -17.89 5.39
C CYS A 90 5.48 -17.44 3.92
N VAL A 91 5.24 -16.17 3.64
CA VAL A 91 5.11 -15.67 2.27
C VAL A 91 6.46 -15.73 1.56
N LYS A 92 6.47 -16.27 0.35
CA LYS A 92 7.67 -16.44 -0.48
C LYS A 92 7.49 -15.75 -1.82
N PHE A 93 8.33 -14.76 -2.09
CA PHE A 93 8.50 -14.21 -3.43
C PHE A 93 9.52 -15.07 -4.18
N VAL A 94 9.13 -15.64 -5.32
CA VAL A 94 9.98 -16.56 -6.10
C VAL A 94 10.07 -16.12 -7.56
N PRO A 95 11.24 -16.25 -8.21
CA PRO A 95 11.34 -15.98 -9.64
C PRO A 95 10.35 -16.85 -10.42
N ARG A 96 9.55 -16.22 -11.29
CA ARG A 96 8.55 -16.91 -12.12
C ARG A 96 9.21 -17.86 -13.11
N THR A 97 8.63 -19.05 -13.26
CA THR A 97 8.98 -20.02 -14.32
C THR A 97 7.89 -20.04 -15.42
N ASP A 98 6.72 -20.65 -15.09
CA ASP A 98 5.59 -20.80 -16.01
C ASP A 98 4.23 -20.50 -15.32
N GLU A 99 4.26 -20.02 -14.08
CA GLU A 99 3.05 -19.71 -13.33
C GLU A 99 2.19 -18.71 -14.09
N ARG A 100 0.87 -18.98 -14.12
CA ARG A 100 -0.11 -18.13 -14.79
C ARG A 100 -0.30 -16.80 -14.08
N ASP A 101 -0.39 -16.86 -12.75
CA ASP A 101 -0.62 -15.73 -11.87
C ASP A 101 0.72 -15.28 -11.27
N TYR A 102 1.10 -14.03 -11.50
CA TYR A 102 2.38 -13.50 -11.03
C TYR A 102 2.38 -11.97 -10.96
N ILE A 103 3.30 -11.41 -10.21
CA ILE A 103 3.57 -9.97 -10.19
C ILE A 103 4.67 -9.61 -11.18
N ASP A 104 4.49 -8.47 -11.86
CA ASP A 104 5.48 -7.83 -12.73
C ASP A 104 5.92 -6.52 -12.09
N ILE A 105 7.15 -6.50 -11.55
CA ILE A 105 7.71 -5.31 -10.88
C ILE A 105 8.26 -4.38 -11.94
N LYS A 106 7.68 -3.17 -11.99
CA LYS A 106 7.97 -2.14 -12.99
C LYS A 106 8.52 -0.87 -12.35
N SER A 107 9.12 -0.02 -13.18
CA SER A 107 9.67 1.28 -12.80
C SER A 107 9.03 2.45 -13.54
N ASP A 108 7.80 2.28 -14.03
CA ASP A 108 7.11 3.32 -14.83
C ASP A 108 6.93 4.60 -14.01
N GLN A 109 7.02 5.77 -14.68
CA GLN A 109 6.92 7.10 -14.06
C GLN A 109 5.46 7.46 -13.68
N THR A 110 4.84 6.58 -12.90
CA THR A 110 3.43 6.66 -12.49
C THR A 110 3.25 6.54 -10.97
N GLY A 111 4.32 6.70 -10.19
CA GLY A 111 4.30 6.60 -8.73
C GLY A 111 4.59 5.19 -8.21
N CYS A 112 4.40 5.03 -6.91
CA CYS A 112 4.43 3.73 -6.24
C CYS A 112 2.98 3.23 -6.15
N TRP A 113 2.70 2.02 -6.60
CA TRP A 113 1.35 1.47 -6.50
C TRP A 113 1.29 -0.04 -6.75
N SER A 114 0.25 -0.65 -6.22
CA SER A 114 -0.02 -2.08 -6.40
C SER A 114 -1.51 -2.39 -6.54
N TYR A 115 -1.82 -3.55 -7.11
CA TYR A 115 -3.12 -4.20 -6.91
C TYR A 115 -3.15 -4.89 -5.55
N VAL A 116 -4.34 -4.99 -4.94
CA VAL A 116 -4.50 -5.66 -3.64
C VAL A 116 -4.83 -7.13 -3.84
N GLY A 117 -3.97 -8.01 -3.30
CA GLY A 117 -4.10 -9.46 -3.41
C GLY A 117 -3.88 -10.00 -4.83
N ARG A 118 -4.06 -11.31 -4.99
CA ARG A 118 -3.92 -12.00 -6.27
C ARG A 118 -5.16 -11.79 -7.15
N ILE A 119 -5.03 -11.00 -8.23
CA ILE A 119 -6.13 -10.70 -9.15
C ILE A 119 -6.23 -11.68 -10.32
N GLY A 120 -5.28 -12.60 -10.44
CA GLY A 120 -5.17 -13.56 -11.56
C GLY A 120 -4.35 -13.00 -12.74
N PHE A 121 -3.69 -13.88 -13.47
CA PHE A 121 -2.75 -13.55 -14.54
C PHE A 121 -1.63 -12.62 -14.08
N LYS A 122 -1.09 -11.83 -15.01
CA LYS A 122 -0.09 -10.81 -14.72
C LYS A 122 -0.72 -9.61 -14.00
N GLN A 123 -0.17 -9.21 -12.86
CA GLN A 123 -0.49 -7.95 -12.19
C GLN A 123 0.80 -7.15 -11.95
N VAL A 124 0.67 -5.82 -11.92
CA VAL A 124 1.82 -4.92 -11.78
C VAL A 124 1.95 -4.49 -10.33
N VAL A 125 3.19 -4.47 -9.84
CA VAL A 125 3.66 -3.66 -8.71
C VAL A 125 4.59 -2.61 -9.30
N ASN A 126 4.24 -1.34 -9.20
CA ASN A 126 5.04 -0.28 -9.79
C ASN A 126 5.88 0.42 -8.72
N LEU A 127 7.17 0.46 -8.96
CA LEU A 127 8.16 1.07 -8.10
C LEU A 127 8.93 2.12 -8.91
N GLN A 128 8.38 3.32 -9.03
CA GLN A 128 8.97 4.42 -9.77
C GLN A 128 10.41 4.69 -9.32
N THR A 129 11.32 4.76 -10.30
CA THR A 129 12.70 5.20 -10.09
C THR A 129 12.78 6.74 -10.16
N PRO A 130 13.77 7.38 -9.50
CA PRO A 130 13.87 8.82 -9.51
C PRO A 130 14.30 9.36 -10.87
N GLU A 131 13.63 10.42 -11.36
CA GLU A 131 14.04 11.15 -12.57
C GLU A 131 15.26 12.06 -12.30
N CYS A 132 15.55 12.38 -11.05
CA CYS A 132 16.67 13.19 -10.62
C CYS A 132 17.12 12.82 -9.20
N GLU A 133 18.32 13.26 -8.79
CA GLU A 133 18.91 12.96 -7.47
C GLU A 133 18.00 13.33 -6.28
N PHE A 134 17.18 14.37 -6.42
CA PHE A 134 16.27 14.87 -5.37
C PHE A 134 14.79 14.61 -5.67
N CYS A 135 14.48 13.80 -6.68
CA CYS A 135 13.12 13.40 -7.02
C CYS A 135 12.62 12.28 -6.11
N GLY A 136 11.30 12.14 -5.99
CA GLY A 136 10.68 11.02 -5.31
C GLY A 136 11.07 9.68 -5.94
N SER A 137 11.24 8.67 -5.12
CA SER A 137 11.61 7.32 -5.54
C SER A 137 10.96 6.29 -4.64
N CYS A 138 10.40 5.25 -5.24
CA CYS A 138 9.84 4.11 -4.51
C CYS A 138 10.93 3.12 -4.06
N VAL A 139 12.16 3.26 -4.55
CA VAL A 139 13.28 2.33 -4.30
C VAL A 139 14.48 3.04 -3.67
N ARG A 140 14.21 3.99 -2.76
CA ARG A 140 15.26 4.65 -1.98
C ARG A 140 15.59 3.88 -0.70
N TYR A 141 14.58 3.33 -0.05
CA TYR A 141 14.63 2.51 1.15
C TYR A 141 13.75 1.27 0.94
N THR A 142 13.84 0.29 1.83
CA THR A 142 13.09 -0.97 1.72
C THR A 142 11.60 -0.83 2.07
N GLY A 143 11.23 0.16 2.89
CA GLY A 143 9.86 0.32 3.39
C GLY A 143 8.83 0.47 2.28
N THR A 144 9.07 1.32 1.27
CA THR A 144 8.10 1.49 0.16
C THR A 144 7.92 0.20 -0.67
N PRO A 145 8.96 -0.51 -1.13
CA PRO A 145 8.75 -1.82 -1.77
C PRO A 145 8.03 -2.83 -0.87
N ILE A 146 8.34 -2.87 0.43
CA ILE A 146 7.64 -3.73 1.40
C ILE A 146 6.15 -3.37 1.45
N HIS A 147 5.81 -2.08 1.51
CA HIS A 147 4.45 -1.58 1.50
C HIS A 147 3.67 -2.04 0.24
N GLU A 148 4.21 -1.82 -0.94
CA GLU A 148 3.56 -2.22 -2.21
C GLU A 148 3.40 -3.73 -2.34
N LEU A 149 4.38 -4.49 -1.84
CA LEU A 149 4.29 -5.94 -1.77
C LEU A 149 3.23 -6.40 -0.75
N MET A 150 3.02 -5.65 0.34
CA MET A 150 1.96 -5.94 1.31
C MET A 150 0.56 -5.77 0.70
N HIS A 151 0.37 -4.74 -0.15
CA HIS A 151 -0.81 -4.66 -1.00
C HIS A 151 -0.94 -5.87 -1.91
N ALA A 152 0.12 -6.24 -2.64
CA ALA A 152 0.11 -7.36 -3.57
C ALA A 152 -0.27 -8.70 -2.91
N ILE A 153 -0.01 -8.87 -1.63
CA ILE A 153 -0.42 -10.06 -0.87
C ILE A 153 -1.79 -9.93 -0.18
N GLY A 154 -2.47 -8.75 -0.26
CA GLY A 154 -3.88 -8.64 0.09
C GLY A 154 -4.24 -7.69 1.23
N PHE A 155 -3.35 -6.78 1.63
CA PHE A 155 -3.61 -5.83 2.72
C PHE A 155 -3.95 -4.43 2.20
N HIS A 156 -4.85 -3.77 2.92
CA HIS A 156 -5.19 -2.36 2.80
C HIS A 156 -4.45 -1.52 3.83
N HIS A 157 -4.56 -0.20 3.70
CA HIS A 157 -4.00 0.73 4.66
C HIS A 157 -4.62 0.58 6.05
N GLU A 158 -3.80 0.72 7.09
CA GLU A 158 -4.19 0.55 8.50
C GLU A 158 -5.22 1.58 8.93
N GLN A 159 -5.09 2.86 8.53
CA GLN A 159 -6.04 3.93 8.89
C GLN A 159 -7.41 3.77 8.22
N THR A 160 -7.59 2.82 7.31
CA THR A 160 -8.91 2.53 6.71
C THR A 160 -9.73 1.52 7.50
N ARG A 161 -9.21 0.99 8.59
CA ARG A 161 -9.93 0.08 9.48
C ARG A 161 -11.21 0.72 10.00
N TRP A 162 -12.24 -0.10 10.20
CA TRP A 162 -13.55 0.31 10.73
C TRP A 162 -13.46 0.95 12.12
N ASP A 163 -12.49 0.51 12.93
CA ASP A 163 -12.27 0.95 14.32
C ASP A 163 -11.23 2.07 14.45
N ARG A 164 -10.66 2.60 13.34
CA ARG A 164 -9.54 3.57 13.36
C ARG A 164 -9.81 4.81 14.20
N ASP A 165 -11.10 5.24 14.33
CA ASP A 165 -11.46 6.47 15.06
C ASP A 165 -11.23 6.33 16.58
N ASP A 166 -11.03 5.13 17.10
CA ASP A 166 -10.61 4.91 18.50
C ASP A 166 -9.11 5.20 18.67
N TYR A 167 -8.32 5.18 17.60
CA TYR A 167 -6.84 5.22 17.61
C TYR A 167 -6.25 6.46 16.98
N VAL A 168 -6.94 7.12 16.06
CA VAL A 168 -6.50 8.33 15.37
C VAL A 168 -7.61 9.36 15.26
N THR A 169 -7.22 10.63 15.09
CA THR A 169 -8.13 11.73 14.77
C THR A 169 -7.82 12.22 13.36
N ILE A 170 -8.84 12.37 12.52
CA ILE A 170 -8.73 12.93 11.17
C ILE A 170 -9.13 14.41 11.23
N PHE A 171 -8.32 15.28 10.63
CA PHE A 171 -8.54 16.72 10.50
C PHE A 171 -8.98 17.06 9.08
N GLU A 172 -10.27 16.97 8.83
CA GLU A 172 -10.88 17.15 7.50
C GLU A 172 -10.53 18.49 6.87
N GLU A 173 -10.41 19.54 7.70
CA GLU A 173 -10.06 20.90 7.29
C GLU A 173 -8.66 21.03 6.70
N ASN A 174 -7.78 20.08 6.96
CA ASN A 174 -6.41 20.06 6.47
C ASN A 174 -6.25 19.20 5.21
N ILE A 175 -7.28 18.39 4.86
CA ILE A 175 -7.24 17.47 3.72
C ILE A 175 -7.70 18.19 2.45
N ASP A 176 -7.07 17.86 1.31
CA ASP A 176 -7.56 18.25 0.00
C ASP A 176 -9.01 17.72 -0.19
N PRO A 177 -10.00 18.60 -0.40
CA PRO A 177 -11.39 18.19 -0.56
C PRO A 177 -11.62 17.17 -1.68
N ASP A 178 -10.81 17.21 -2.75
CA ASP A 178 -10.88 16.29 -3.87
C ASP A 178 -10.27 14.91 -3.52
N MET A 179 -9.49 14.81 -2.42
CA MET A 179 -8.83 13.60 -1.95
C MET A 179 -9.43 13.03 -0.65
N PHE A 180 -10.52 13.62 -0.16
CA PHE A 180 -11.15 13.24 1.12
C PHE A 180 -11.57 11.76 1.16
N TYR A 181 -11.97 11.20 0.02
CA TYR A 181 -12.35 9.79 -0.12
C TYR A 181 -11.23 8.80 0.24
N ASN A 182 -9.95 9.24 0.24
CA ASN A 182 -8.81 8.41 0.64
C ASN A 182 -8.77 8.13 2.15
N PHE A 183 -9.59 8.83 2.92
CA PHE A 183 -9.74 8.65 4.36
C PHE A 183 -11.02 7.87 4.73
N ASP A 184 -11.76 7.33 3.76
CA ASP A 184 -12.94 6.51 4.02
C ASP A 184 -12.54 5.23 4.75
N LYS A 185 -13.37 4.83 5.73
CA LYS A 185 -13.20 3.56 6.43
C LYS A 185 -13.86 2.44 5.65
N TYR A 186 -13.22 1.30 5.62
CA TYR A 186 -13.87 0.07 5.19
C TYR A 186 -14.73 -0.52 6.31
N ASP A 187 -15.75 -1.28 5.92
CA ASP A 187 -16.55 -2.09 6.83
C ASP A 187 -15.74 -3.32 7.30
N GLU A 188 -15.97 -3.77 8.53
CA GLU A 188 -15.38 -5.01 9.06
C GLU A 188 -15.70 -6.25 8.18
N ALA A 189 -16.86 -6.21 7.50
CA ALA A 189 -17.23 -7.23 6.52
C ALA A 189 -16.41 -7.17 5.21
N TYR A 190 -15.63 -6.11 4.99
CA TYR A 190 -14.84 -5.91 3.77
C TYR A 190 -13.35 -6.20 3.98
N ILE A 191 -12.79 -5.75 5.11
CA ILE A 191 -11.40 -6.01 5.52
C ILE A 191 -11.36 -6.55 6.94
N THR A 192 -10.33 -7.28 7.29
CA THR A 192 -10.14 -7.81 8.64
C THR A 192 -8.77 -7.45 9.20
N ALA A 193 -8.72 -7.22 10.50
CA ALA A 193 -7.48 -7.05 11.26
C ALA A 193 -6.86 -8.39 11.71
N TYR A 194 -7.47 -9.52 11.37
CA TYR A 194 -7.04 -10.86 11.81
C TYR A 194 -6.88 -10.99 13.33
N GLY A 195 -7.73 -10.27 14.10
CA GLY A 195 -7.66 -10.25 15.56
C GLY A 195 -6.49 -9.45 16.14
N GLN A 196 -5.71 -8.76 15.30
CA GLN A 196 -4.58 -7.96 15.76
C GLN A 196 -5.02 -6.55 16.18
N PRO A 197 -4.33 -5.94 17.18
CA PRO A 197 -4.60 -4.58 17.59
C PRO A 197 -4.33 -3.60 16.43
N TYR A 198 -4.81 -2.35 16.59
CA TYR A 198 -4.44 -1.26 15.71
C TYR A 198 -2.95 -0.96 15.84
N ASP A 199 -2.28 -0.77 14.72
CA ASP A 199 -0.85 -0.57 14.65
C ASP A 199 -0.50 0.81 14.06
N TRP A 200 -0.23 1.78 14.93
CA TRP A 200 0.18 3.13 14.51
C TRP A 200 1.49 3.12 13.70
N GLY A 201 2.39 2.19 14.01
CA GLY A 201 3.69 2.06 13.34
C GLY A 201 3.69 1.13 12.13
N SER A 202 2.53 0.59 11.72
CA SER A 202 2.44 -0.28 10.54
C SER A 202 3.05 0.36 9.30
N VAL A 203 3.76 -0.42 8.48
CA VAL A 203 4.22 0.03 7.16
C VAL A 203 3.05 0.41 6.26
N MET A 204 1.82 -0.05 6.57
CA MET A 204 0.58 0.27 5.86
C MET A 204 -0.15 1.48 6.44
N HIS A 205 0.42 2.23 7.38
CA HIS A 205 -0.23 3.40 7.96
C HIS A 205 0.25 4.68 7.30
N TYR A 206 -0.69 5.61 6.98
CA TYR A 206 -0.33 6.94 6.48
C TYR A 206 0.54 7.71 7.47
N SER A 207 1.33 8.64 6.91
CA SER A 207 2.00 9.68 7.69
C SER A 207 0.99 10.69 8.26
N GLU A 208 1.45 11.51 9.20
CA GLU A 208 0.62 12.59 9.77
C GLU A 208 0.15 13.62 8.74
N TYR A 209 0.80 13.71 7.57
CA TYR A 209 0.64 14.80 6.59
C TYR A 209 0.06 14.34 5.25
N SER A 210 -0.42 13.09 5.16
CA SER A 210 -0.99 12.54 3.92
C SER A 210 -2.10 13.43 3.38
N PHE A 211 -2.00 13.83 2.09
CA PHE A 211 -2.96 14.71 1.40
C PHE A 211 -3.20 16.07 2.05
N SER A 212 -2.25 16.60 2.83
CA SER A 212 -2.36 17.92 3.46
C SER A 212 -2.25 19.02 2.42
N ILE A 213 -3.21 19.97 2.44
CA ILE A 213 -3.24 21.17 1.57
C ILE A 213 -2.51 22.38 2.15
N ASN A 214 -2.32 22.41 3.46
CA ASN A 214 -1.81 23.57 4.20
C ASN A 214 -0.50 23.29 4.95
N GLY A 215 -0.02 22.04 4.93
CA GLY A 215 1.18 21.60 5.64
C GLY A 215 0.96 21.28 7.12
N GLU A 216 -0.30 21.36 7.59
CA GLU A 216 -0.72 20.92 8.92
C GLU A 216 -1.07 19.43 8.89
N PRO A 217 -1.04 18.73 10.05
CA PRO A 217 -1.39 17.31 10.12
C PRO A 217 -2.84 17.04 9.69
N THR A 218 -3.03 15.97 8.92
CA THR A 218 -4.33 15.43 8.52
C THR A 218 -4.77 14.26 9.41
N ILE A 219 -3.80 13.59 10.05
CA ILE A 219 -4.02 12.49 10.99
C ILE A 219 -3.14 12.73 12.22
N LEU A 220 -3.69 12.55 13.41
CA LEU A 220 -2.91 12.46 14.65
C LEU A 220 -3.31 11.22 15.45
N SER A 221 -2.32 10.62 16.10
CA SER A 221 -2.50 9.44 16.96
C SER A 221 -3.25 9.74 18.25
N LYS A 222 -3.94 8.73 18.76
CA LYS A 222 -4.46 8.67 20.12
C LYS A 222 -3.81 7.46 20.83
N PRO A 223 -2.88 7.62 21.78
CA PRO A 223 -2.43 8.86 22.46
C PRO A 223 -1.60 9.78 21.56
N GLU A 224 -1.70 11.08 21.81
CA GLU A 224 -0.95 12.10 21.08
C GLU A 224 0.56 11.86 21.17
N GLY A 225 1.25 12.06 20.04
CA GLY A 225 2.69 11.91 19.93
C GLY A 225 3.18 10.47 19.65
N THR A 226 2.28 9.51 19.47
CA THR A 226 2.66 8.20 18.92
C THR A 226 2.93 8.37 17.42
N PRO A 227 4.14 8.03 16.91
CA PRO A 227 4.45 8.14 15.49
C PRO A 227 3.51 7.31 14.62
N LEU A 228 3.19 7.81 13.42
CA LEU A 228 2.32 7.14 12.46
C LEU A 228 3.12 6.63 11.27
N GLY A 229 2.94 5.35 10.95
CA GLY A 229 3.60 4.67 9.85
C GLY A 229 5.11 4.53 10.03
N ASN A 230 5.73 3.85 9.09
CA ASN A 230 7.18 3.75 8.97
C ASN A 230 7.59 3.44 7.53
N ASP A 231 8.86 3.69 7.19
CA ASP A 231 9.48 3.36 5.91
C ASP A 231 10.67 2.39 6.08
N GLU A 232 10.73 1.70 7.22
CA GLU A 232 11.81 0.77 7.56
C GLU A 232 11.46 -0.68 7.20
N GLY A 233 10.20 -1.12 7.49
CA GLY A 233 9.77 -2.49 7.19
C GLY A 233 8.57 -2.95 8.02
N LEU A 234 8.34 -4.27 8.02
CA LEU A 234 7.22 -4.90 8.73
C LEU A 234 7.39 -4.82 10.24
N THR A 235 6.35 -4.33 10.92
CA THR A 235 6.23 -4.42 12.38
C THR A 235 5.89 -5.85 12.81
N ASP A 236 5.99 -6.14 14.10
CA ASP A 236 5.54 -7.43 14.66
C ASP A 236 4.02 -7.65 14.43
N VAL A 237 3.23 -6.57 14.42
CA VAL A 237 1.78 -6.64 14.15
C VAL A 237 1.50 -6.88 12.66
N ASP A 238 2.23 -6.25 11.75
CA ASP A 238 2.15 -6.55 10.32
C ASP A 238 2.48 -8.02 10.06
N VAL A 239 3.56 -8.53 10.64
CA VAL A 239 3.95 -9.95 10.57
C VAL A 239 2.84 -10.86 11.11
N ALA A 240 2.25 -10.53 12.26
CA ALA A 240 1.17 -11.32 12.84
C ALA A 240 -0.07 -11.35 11.96
N LYS A 241 -0.44 -10.23 11.32
CA LYS A 241 -1.54 -10.14 10.34
C LYS A 241 -1.28 -11.03 9.12
N ILE A 242 -0.07 -10.94 8.54
CA ILE A 242 0.33 -11.74 7.38
C ILE A 242 0.27 -13.22 7.72
N ASN A 243 0.88 -13.62 8.84
CA ASN A 243 0.90 -15.00 9.28
C ASN A 243 -0.50 -15.55 9.57
N ALA A 244 -1.40 -14.74 10.13
CA ALA A 244 -2.79 -15.12 10.34
C ALA A 244 -3.57 -15.25 9.03
N MET A 245 -3.34 -14.36 8.04
CA MET A 245 -4.00 -14.43 6.73
C MET A 245 -3.62 -15.69 5.95
N TYR A 246 -2.34 -16.06 5.99
CA TYR A 246 -1.78 -17.18 5.22
C TYR A 246 -1.69 -18.50 6.01
N ASN A 247 -2.12 -18.52 7.27
CA ASN A 247 -2.07 -19.68 8.17
C ASN A 247 -0.65 -20.24 8.35
N CYS A 248 0.33 -19.35 8.55
CA CYS A 248 1.74 -19.71 8.75
C CYS A 248 2.02 -20.48 10.05
#